data_15bd90ef3c7a5e884ea92eac52231171
#
_entry.id   15bd90ef3c7a5e884ea92eac52231171
#
_cell.length_a   1.000
_cell.length_b   1.000
_cell.length_c   1.000
_cell.angle_alpha   90.00
_cell.angle_beta   90.00
_cell.angle_gamma   90.00
#
_symmetry.space_group_name_H-M   'P 1'
#
loop_
_entity.id
_entity.type
_entity.pdbx_description
1 polymer ?
#
loop_
_entity_poly.entity_id
_entity_poly.type
_entity_poly.pdbx_seq_one_letter_code
_entity_poly.pdbx_strand_id
1 'polypeptide(L)'
;DMPGALGQGTNTLIDQQDGIPRHQISVRNFQESEVNIKVDGKVDEDIWQQVEQYDNMLVAVPGTGAPAEYKTEYRLIATEKGLYVSGIMYQPPETLVKRRTARDQSIDVDNFGITLDVSGEGLVGYWFYVQLGDSVMDGKVLPERNYKIDWDGPWVGKSFVRSDGWSGEMFLPWSMMNVPSVKGPRNIGFAASRTVSNTAERYQWPGYSYSSARFVTALNQMKVEGVEPKQQVSVIPFASVTSDQALEDD
;
A
#
# COMPACT_ATOMS: atom_id res chain seq x y z
N ASP A 1 37.37 3.20 -3.69
CA ASP A 1 36.29 2.23 -3.78
C ASP A 1 34.97 2.99 -3.79
N MET A 2 34.40 3.13 -4.96
CA MET A 2 33.03 3.63 -5.09
C MET A 2 32.09 2.56 -4.58
N PRO A 3 31.13 2.87 -3.69
CA PRO A 3 30.08 1.92 -3.38
C PRO A 3 29.36 1.61 -4.68
N GLY A 4 29.31 0.33 -5.02
CA GLY A 4 28.74 -0.14 -6.25
C GLY A 4 27.39 0.47 -6.52
N ALA A 5 27.13 0.82 -7.76
CA ALA A 5 25.84 1.27 -8.25
C ALA A 5 24.82 0.25 -7.76
N LEU A 6 24.02 0.68 -6.76
CA LEU A 6 22.88 -0.09 -6.28
C LEU A 6 22.02 -0.32 -7.51
N GLY A 7 21.81 -1.58 -7.84
CA GLY A 7 21.13 -1.97 -9.04
C GLY A 7 19.87 -1.12 -9.16
N GLN A 8 19.75 -0.43 -10.28
CA GLN A 8 18.55 0.31 -10.62
C GLN A 8 17.38 -0.63 -10.39
N GLY A 9 16.46 -0.24 -9.52
CA GLY A 9 15.25 -0.99 -9.28
C GLY A 9 14.58 -1.20 -10.62
N THR A 10 14.79 -2.36 -11.19
CA THR A 10 14.43 -2.62 -12.57
C THR A 10 12.93 -2.77 -12.64
N ASN A 11 12.25 -1.73 -13.11
CA ASN A 11 10.87 -1.84 -13.55
C ASN A 11 10.87 -2.73 -14.80
N THR A 12 10.68 -4.03 -14.60
CA THR A 12 10.78 -5.06 -15.63
C THR A 12 9.39 -5.57 -15.96
N LEU A 13 9.07 -5.58 -17.26
CA LEU A 13 7.86 -6.25 -17.75
C LEU A 13 7.97 -7.76 -17.46
N ILE A 14 7.01 -8.32 -16.70
CA ILE A 14 6.93 -9.76 -16.42
C ILE A 14 6.17 -10.46 -17.54
N ASP A 15 4.96 -10.01 -17.79
CA ASP A 15 4.04 -10.56 -18.77
C ASP A 15 2.93 -9.54 -19.11
N GLN A 16 1.98 -9.97 -19.91
CA GLN A 16 0.73 -9.25 -20.15
C GLN A 16 -0.43 -10.20 -19.90
N GLN A 17 -1.40 -9.74 -19.11
CA GLN A 17 -2.63 -10.46 -18.89
C GLN A 17 -3.82 -9.65 -19.39
N ASP A 18 -4.61 -10.23 -20.28
CA ASP A 18 -5.71 -9.52 -20.97
C ASP A 18 -5.24 -8.23 -21.67
N GLY A 19 -4.01 -8.23 -22.20
CA GLY A 19 -3.40 -7.07 -22.83
C GLY A 19 -2.83 -6.02 -21.87
N ILE A 20 -2.97 -6.20 -20.57
CA ILE A 20 -2.48 -5.28 -19.54
C ILE A 20 -1.09 -5.70 -19.07
N PRO A 21 -0.08 -4.82 -19.16
CA PRO A 21 1.27 -5.13 -18.72
C PRO A 21 1.35 -5.29 -17.19
N ARG A 22 2.05 -6.33 -16.76
CA ARG A 22 2.47 -6.54 -15.37
C ARG A 22 3.97 -6.35 -15.24
N HIS A 23 4.36 -5.76 -14.13
CA HIS A 23 5.75 -5.41 -13.87
C HIS A 23 6.27 -6.01 -12.57
N GLN A 24 7.57 -6.19 -12.52
CA GLN A 24 8.33 -6.47 -11.30
C GLN A 24 9.28 -5.32 -11.03
N ILE A 25 9.27 -4.85 -9.79
CA ILE A 25 10.21 -3.84 -9.28
C ILE A 25 11.01 -4.40 -8.12
N SER A 26 12.11 -3.75 -7.80
CA SER A 26 12.87 -4.00 -6.57
C SER A 26 12.72 -2.80 -5.65
N VAL A 27 12.20 -3.03 -4.45
CA VAL A 27 12.03 -1.99 -3.45
C VAL A 27 13.27 -1.97 -2.56
N ARG A 28 13.92 -0.79 -2.47
CA ARG A 28 15.10 -0.62 -1.65
C ARG A 28 14.75 -0.72 -0.18
N ASN A 29 15.54 -1.52 0.54
CA ASN A 29 15.43 -1.70 1.99
C ASN A 29 16.42 -0.80 2.71
N PHE A 30 15.96 -0.15 3.76
CA PHE A 30 16.75 0.63 4.70
C PHE A 30 16.49 0.11 6.11
N GLN A 31 17.41 0.36 7.02
CA GLN A 31 17.10 0.20 8.44
C GLN A 31 16.16 1.33 8.87
N GLU A 32 15.19 1.02 9.72
CA GLU A 32 14.23 2.03 10.21
C GLU A 32 14.95 3.22 10.87
N SER A 33 16.08 2.97 11.53
CA SER A 33 16.91 4.01 12.15
C SER A 33 17.52 5.00 11.15
N GLU A 34 17.62 4.62 9.87
CA GLU A 34 18.13 5.47 8.78
C GLU A 34 17.01 6.27 8.09
N VAL A 35 15.77 5.89 8.32
CA VAL A 35 14.59 6.51 7.70
C VAL A 35 13.98 7.50 8.68
N ASN A 36 14.05 8.79 8.36
CA ASN A 36 13.49 9.86 9.16
C ASN A 36 12.29 10.50 8.44
N ILE A 37 11.39 9.67 7.94
CA ILE A 37 10.17 10.14 7.28
C ILE A 37 9.14 10.51 8.33
N LYS A 38 8.72 11.77 8.31
CA LYS A 38 7.52 12.21 9.00
C LYS A 38 6.34 12.07 8.06
N VAL A 39 5.41 11.20 8.39
CA VAL A 39 4.20 11.02 7.58
C VAL A 39 3.29 12.23 7.76
N ASP A 40 3.53 13.27 6.98
CA ASP A 40 2.73 14.52 6.99
C ASP A 40 2.15 14.87 5.60
N GLY A 41 2.41 14.03 4.62
CA GLY A 41 1.89 14.14 3.25
C GLY A 41 2.75 14.98 2.31
N LYS A 42 3.81 15.64 2.78
CA LYS A 42 4.57 16.60 1.96
C LYS A 42 5.54 15.96 0.97
N VAL A 43 6.06 14.79 1.28
CA VAL A 43 7.06 14.09 0.45
C VAL A 43 8.31 14.95 0.24
N ASP A 44 8.81 15.58 1.29
CA ASP A 44 9.93 16.50 1.23
C ASP A 44 11.22 16.00 1.88
N GLU A 45 11.22 14.80 2.45
CA GLU A 45 12.43 14.19 2.99
C GLU A 45 13.38 13.73 1.87
N ASP A 46 14.66 14.00 2.04
CA ASP A 46 15.70 13.69 1.04
C ASP A 46 15.78 12.21 0.67
N ILE A 47 15.40 11.33 1.58
CA ILE A 47 15.46 9.89 1.34
C ILE A 47 14.55 9.46 0.18
N TRP A 48 13.44 10.17 -0.07
CA TRP A 48 12.57 9.90 -1.21
C TRP A 48 13.28 10.08 -2.54
N GLN A 49 14.27 10.97 -2.63
CA GLN A 49 15.04 11.19 -3.84
C GLN A 49 16.08 10.10 -4.11
N GLN A 50 16.32 9.21 -3.14
CA GLN A 50 17.28 8.10 -3.27
C GLN A 50 16.64 6.85 -3.86
N VAL A 51 15.33 6.84 -4.07
CA VAL A 51 14.60 5.69 -4.58
C VAL A 51 13.92 6.02 -5.89
N GLU A 52 13.63 4.98 -6.66
CA GLU A 52 12.98 5.11 -7.96
C GLU A 52 11.55 5.61 -7.83
N GLN A 53 11.13 6.44 -8.77
CA GLN A 53 9.73 6.83 -8.93
C GLN A 53 9.08 6.02 -10.05
N TYR A 54 7.78 5.78 -9.91
CA TYR A 54 6.96 5.08 -10.89
C TYR A 54 5.78 5.94 -11.31
N ASP A 55 5.49 6.00 -12.62
CA ASP A 55 4.39 6.78 -13.20
C ASP A 55 3.58 5.99 -14.27
N ASN A 56 3.51 4.68 -14.13
CA ASN A 56 3.01 3.75 -15.14
C ASN A 56 1.50 3.48 -15.05
N MET A 57 0.72 4.39 -14.47
CA MET A 57 -0.72 4.18 -14.30
C MET A 57 -1.48 4.27 -15.60
N LEU A 58 -2.47 3.41 -15.74
CA LEU A 58 -3.44 3.40 -16.84
C LEU A 58 -4.84 3.69 -16.29
N VAL A 59 -5.72 4.16 -17.17
CA VAL A 59 -7.12 4.43 -16.81
C VAL A 59 -7.88 3.10 -16.66
N ALA A 60 -8.22 2.77 -15.42
CA ALA A 60 -8.96 1.56 -15.07
C ALA A 60 -10.48 1.80 -14.93
N VAL A 61 -10.88 3.04 -14.70
CA VAL A 61 -12.28 3.49 -14.74
C VAL A 61 -12.33 4.85 -15.44
N PRO A 62 -13.07 4.98 -16.54
CA PRO A 62 -13.65 3.88 -17.35
C PRO A 62 -12.56 2.95 -17.87
N GLY A 63 -12.88 1.68 -18.06
CA GLY A 63 -11.90 0.64 -18.37
C GLY A 63 -11.29 0.72 -19.78
N THR A 64 -10.70 1.84 -20.12
CA THR A 64 -10.12 2.11 -21.45
C THR A 64 -8.69 1.58 -21.60
N GLY A 65 -7.98 1.40 -20.47
CA GLY A 65 -6.55 1.05 -20.48
C GLY A 65 -5.67 2.14 -21.09
N ALA A 66 -6.19 3.35 -21.29
CA ALA A 66 -5.44 4.48 -21.81
C ALA A 66 -4.38 4.95 -20.79
N PRO A 67 -3.28 5.57 -21.26
CA PRO A 67 -2.37 6.26 -20.34
C PRO A 67 -3.12 7.31 -19.52
N ALA A 68 -2.78 7.43 -18.23
CA ALA A 68 -3.36 8.43 -17.36
C ALA A 68 -2.98 9.84 -17.81
N GLU A 69 -3.96 10.74 -17.89
CA GLU A 69 -3.73 12.12 -18.29
C GLU A 69 -2.89 12.88 -17.27
N TYR A 70 -3.23 12.74 -16.00
CA TYR A 70 -2.48 13.38 -14.92
C TYR A 70 -1.38 12.48 -14.41
N LYS A 71 -0.16 13.02 -14.34
CA LYS A 71 1.01 12.30 -13.86
C LYS A 71 0.88 11.97 -12.37
N THR A 72 1.28 10.76 -12.00
CA THR A 72 1.43 10.32 -10.62
C THR A 72 2.85 9.81 -10.41
N GLU A 73 3.55 10.32 -9.41
CA GLU A 73 4.86 9.82 -9.01
C GLU A 73 4.71 9.00 -7.74
N TYR A 74 4.88 7.68 -7.84
CA TYR A 74 4.90 6.76 -6.71
C TYR A 74 6.33 6.42 -6.31
N ARG A 75 6.60 6.39 -5.01
CA ARG A 75 7.86 5.92 -4.44
C ARG A 75 7.60 4.98 -3.27
N LEU A 76 8.46 4.00 -3.11
CA LEU A 76 8.35 2.96 -2.11
C LEU A 76 9.69 2.79 -1.39
N ILE A 77 9.64 2.72 -0.07
CA ILE A 77 10.79 2.44 0.79
C ILE A 77 10.38 1.34 1.77
N ALA A 78 11.16 0.27 1.83
CA ALA A 78 10.96 -0.80 2.78
C ALA A 78 11.94 -0.69 3.95
N THR A 79 11.47 -1.03 5.14
CA THR A 79 12.30 -1.23 6.34
C THR A 79 11.92 -2.56 6.99
N GLU A 80 12.64 -2.96 8.03
CA GLU A 80 12.28 -4.12 8.84
C GLU A 80 10.93 -3.94 9.55
N LYS A 81 10.45 -2.71 9.70
CA LYS A 81 9.17 -2.41 10.38
C LYS A 81 7.97 -2.32 9.44
N GLY A 82 8.17 -1.88 8.22
CA GLY A 82 7.05 -1.66 7.32
C GLY A 82 7.44 -1.11 5.96
N LEU A 83 6.41 -0.73 5.21
CA LEU A 83 6.50 -0.12 3.91
C LEU A 83 6.07 1.35 3.99
N TYR A 84 6.94 2.26 3.58
CA TYR A 84 6.60 3.66 3.33
C TYR A 84 6.20 3.83 1.88
N VAL A 85 5.09 4.48 1.65
CA VAL A 85 4.57 4.78 0.31
C VAL A 85 4.35 6.28 0.19
N SER A 86 4.85 6.87 -0.88
CA SER A 86 4.55 8.24 -1.22
C SER A 86 3.93 8.36 -2.60
N GLY A 87 3.11 9.37 -2.78
CA GLY A 87 2.54 9.74 -4.06
C GLY A 87 2.55 11.25 -4.24
N ILE A 88 2.95 11.69 -5.43
CA ILE A 88 2.74 13.07 -5.89
C ILE A 88 1.75 13.00 -7.04
N MET A 89 0.58 13.56 -6.83
CA MET A 89 -0.53 13.56 -7.77
C MET A 89 -0.65 14.92 -8.43
N TYR A 90 -0.10 15.04 -9.65
CA TYR A 90 -0.20 16.25 -10.43
C TYR A 90 -1.61 16.42 -11.00
N GLN A 91 -2.15 17.60 -10.82
CA GLN A 91 -3.51 17.92 -11.22
C GLN A 91 -3.75 19.42 -11.04
N PRO A 92 -4.52 20.10 -11.91
CA PRO A 92 -4.85 21.50 -11.68
C PRO A 92 -5.47 21.71 -10.29
N PRO A 93 -4.96 22.63 -9.45
CA PRO A 93 -5.41 22.77 -8.07
C PRO A 93 -6.90 23.06 -7.91
N GLU A 94 -7.50 23.75 -8.87
CA GLU A 94 -8.93 24.06 -8.89
C GLU A 94 -9.83 22.83 -9.08
N THR A 95 -9.27 21.72 -9.54
CA THR A 95 -10.00 20.46 -9.76
C THR A 95 -9.97 19.53 -8.54
N LEU A 96 -9.23 19.88 -7.51
CA LEU A 96 -9.09 19.06 -6.31
C LEU A 96 -10.41 18.97 -5.53
N VAL A 97 -10.81 17.75 -5.22
CA VAL A 97 -11.98 17.48 -4.39
C VAL A 97 -11.52 16.87 -3.07
N LYS A 98 -11.69 17.61 -1.99
CA LYS A 98 -11.32 17.21 -0.64
C LYS A 98 -12.52 17.26 0.30
N ARG A 99 -12.63 16.25 1.17
CA ARG A 99 -13.59 16.25 2.28
C ARG A 99 -12.97 15.51 3.46
N ARG A 100 -13.28 15.96 4.66
CA ARG A 100 -13.05 15.17 5.87
C ARG A 100 -14.23 14.24 6.06
N THR A 101 -13.97 12.97 6.15
CA THR A 101 -14.97 11.92 6.42
C THR A 101 -14.53 11.09 7.60
N ALA A 102 -15.43 10.33 8.18
CA ALA A 102 -15.05 9.30 9.11
C ALA A 102 -14.22 8.22 8.39
N ARG A 103 -13.39 7.50 9.15
CA ARG A 103 -12.61 6.38 8.63
C ARG A 103 -13.53 5.40 7.90
N ASP A 104 -13.02 4.82 6.81
CA ASP A 104 -13.69 3.80 5.99
C ASP A 104 -15.01 4.23 5.33
N GLN A 105 -15.26 5.52 5.24
CA GLN A 105 -16.37 6.03 4.45
C GLN A 105 -15.91 6.38 3.02
N SER A 106 -16.52 5.71 2.04
CA SER A 106 -16.33 6.00 0.63
C SER A 106 -17.14 7.23 0.25
N ILE A 107 -16.41 8.29 -0.10
CA ILE A 107 -16.98 9.49 -0.74
C ILE A 107 -16.13 9.76 -1.98
N ASP A 108 -16.78 10.33 -3.01
CA ASP A 108 -16.06 10.78 -4.21
C ASP A 108 -15.14 11.96 -3.91
N VAL A 109 -13.95 11.65 -3.43
CA VAL A 109 -12.85 12.58 -3.22
C VAL A 109 -11.59 12.04 -3.86
N ASP A 110 -10.66 12.95 -4.16
CA ASP A 110 -9.34 12.54 -4.62
C ASP A 110 -8.68 11.64 -3.58
N ASN A 111 -8.12 10.54 -4.03
CA ASN A 111 -7.39 9.62 -3.17
C ASN A 111 -6.25 8.94 -3.92
N PHE A 112 -5.31 8.40 -3.16
CA PHE A 112 -4.32 7.48 -3.67
C PHE A 112 -4.17 6.30 -2.71
N GLY A 113 -3.69 5.18 -3.21
CA GLY A 113 -3.55 4.02 -2.38
C GLY A 113 -2.70 2.93 -3.00
N ILE A 114 -2.58 1.86 -2.25
CA ILE A 114 -1.86 0.66 -2.64
C ILE A 114 -2.60 -0.57 -2.14
N THR A 115 -2.57 -1.62 -2.94
CA THR A 115 -3.00 -2.96 -2.53
C THR A 115 -1.76 -3.84 -2.44
N LEU A 116 -1.64 -4.62 -1.37
CA LEU A 116 -0.51 -5.50 -1.10
C LEU A 116 -0.98 -6.94 -0.92
N ASP A 117 -0.41 -7.87 -1.66
CA ASP A 117 -0.46 -9.30 -1.38
C ASP A 117 0.89 -9.73 -0.78
N VAL A 118 0.96 -9.73 0.55
CA VAL A 118 2.21 -9.99 1.28
C VAL A 118 2.67 -11.44 1.23
N SER A 119 1.78 -12.36 0.87
CA SER A 119 2.15 -13.77 0.64
C SER A 119 2.70 -14.01 -0.77
N GLY A 120 2.31 -13.19 -1.73
CA GLY A 120 2.62 -13.40 -3.15
C GLY A 120 1.86 -14.55 -3.81
N GLU A 121 0.86 -15.12 -3.13
CA GLU A 121 0.11 -16.31 -3.58
C GLU A 121 -1.14 -15.96 -4.40
N GLY A 122 -1.52 -14.69 -4.44
CA GLY A 122 -2.70 -14.22 -5.15
C GLY A 122 -4.04 -14.57 -4.48
N LEU A 123 -4.03 -14.77 -3.16
CA LEU A 123 -5.21 -15.21 -2.39
C LEU A 123 -5.87 -14.08 -1.60
N VAL A 124 -5.07 -13.15 -1.07
CA VAL A 124 -5.56 -12.03 -0.26
C VAL A 124 -4.74 -10.80 -0.55
N GLY A 125 -5.40 -9.69 -0.85
CA GLY A 125 -4.82 -8.36 -0.87
C GLY A 125 -5.28 -7.55 0.34
N TYR A 126 -4.38 -6.72 0.88
CA TYR A 126 -4.70 -5.68 1.83
C TYR A 126 -4.66 -4.36 1.08
N TRP A 127 -5.71 -3.54 1.17
CA TRP A 127 -5.75 -2.25 0.48
C TRP A 127 -5.82 -1.09 1.46
N PHE A 128 -5.11 -0.01 1.10
CA PHE A 128 -4.92 1.18 1.92
C PHE A 128 -5.05 2.41 1.06
N TYR A 129 -5.93 3.33 1.43
CA TYR A 129 -6.16 4.58 0.70
C TYR A 129 -6.10 5.78 1.63
N VAL A 130 -5.42 6.82 1.16
CA VAL A 130 -5.44 8.16 1.77
C VAL A 130 -6.29 9.07 0.90
N GLN A 131 -7.30 9.65 1.49
CA GLN A 131 -8.15 10.64 0.85
C GLN A 131 -7.57 12.03 1.04
N LEU A 132 -7.74 12.89 0.05
CA LEU A 132 -7.39 14.30 0.19
C LEU A 132 -8.25 14.92 1.30
N GLY A 133 -7.59 15.41 2.36
CA GLY A 133 -8.23 15.85 3.61
C GLY A 133 -7.95 14.93 4.80
N ASP A 134 -7.04 13.97 4.64
CA ASP A 134 -6.47 13.07 5.67
C ASP A 134 -7.37 11.93 6.17
N SER A 135 -8.52 11.70 5.56
CA SER A 135 -9.27 10.47 5.87
C SER A 135 -8.58 9.27 5.27
N VAL A 136 -8.63 8.14 5.96
CA VAL A 136 -8.03 6.88 5.52
C VAL A 136 -9.07 5.78 5.41
N MET A 137 -8.81 4.84 4.51
CA MET A 137 -9.64 3.66 4.29
C MET A 137 -8.75 2.44 4.15
N ASP A 138 -9.18 1.33 4.70
CA ASP A 138 -8.49 0.04 4.52
C ASP A 138 -9.46 -1.14 4.46
N GLY A 139 -8.92 -2.30 4.15
CA GLY A 139 -9.68 -3.54 4.07
C GLY A 139 -8.87 -4.64 3.41
N LYS A 140 -9.57 -5.71 3.07
CA LYS A 140 -9.03 -6.83 2.31
C LYS A 140 -9.76 -6.97 0.98
N VAL A 141 -9.10 -7.60 0.03
CA VAL A 141 -9.69 -8.05 -1.22
C VAL A 141 -9.30 -9.50 -1.46
N LEU A 142 -10.30 -10.33 -1.71
CA LEU A 142 -10.15 -11.73 -2.11
C LEU A 142 -10.24 -11.83 -3.63
N PRO A 143 -9.85 -12.98 -4.23
CA PRO A 143 -9.98 -13.18 -5.67
C PRO A 143 -11.35 -12.78 -6.22
N GLU A 144 -11.40 -12.38 -7.50
CA GLU A 144 -12.59 -11.90 -8.19
C GLU A 144 -13.15 -10.59 -7.61
N ARG A 145 -12.26 -9.72 -7.07
CA ARG A 145 -12.60 -8.42 -6.49
C ARG A 145 -13.63 -8.47 -5.36
N ASN A 146 -13.56 -9.50 -4.54
CA ASN A 146 -14.39 -9.60 -3.35
C ASN A 146 -13.83 -8.74 -2.22
N TYR A 147 -14.30 -7.52 -2.12
CA TYR A 147 -13.83 -6.54 -1.14
C TYR A 147 -14.47 -6.76 0.22
N LYS A 148 -13.64 -6.71 1.28
CA LYS A 148 -14.01 -6.81 2.68
C LYS A 148 -13.55 -5.55 3.41
N ILE A 149 -14.47 -4.84 4.03
CA ILE A 149 -14.21 -3.59 4.75
C ILE A 149 -14.17 -3.77 6.27
N ASP A 150 -14.35 -4.98 6.75
CA ASP A 150 -14.39 -5.33 8.18
C ASP A 150 -13.00 -5.53 8.80
N TRP A 151 -11.94 -5.45 7.99
CA TRP A 151 -10.56 -5.45 8.47
C TRP A 151 -10.05 -4.03 8.63
N ASP A 152 -9.44 -3.75 9.77
CA ASP A 152 -8.91 -2.45 10.15
C ASP A 152 -7.50 -2.62 10.74
N GLY A 153 -6.54 -1.83 10.26
CA GLY A 153 -5.14 -1.91 10.66
C GLY A 153 -4.61 -0.63 11.30
N PRO A 154 -3.59 -0.75 12.19
CA PRO A 154 -2.96 0.39 12.84
C PRO A 154 -1.88 1.01 11.95
N TRP A 155 -2.25 1.73 10.93
CA TRP A 155 -1.35 2.43 10.03
C TRP A 155 -1.66 3.93 9.98
N VAL A 156 -0.75 4.71 9.40
CA VAL A 156 -0.89 6.16 9.27
C VAL A 156 -0.79 6.57 7.82
N GLY A 157 -1.61 7.56 7.45
CA GLY A 157 -1.59 8.20 6.14
C GLY A 157 -1.98 9.66 6.26
N LYS A 158 -1.35 10.50 5.45
CA LYS A 158 -1.57 11.95 5.43
C LYS A 158 -1.52 12.47 4.00
N SER A 159 -2.24 13.54 3.76
CA SER A 159 -2.26 14.27 2.50
C SER A 159 -1.79 15.71 2.67
N PHE A 160 -1.34 16.31 1.58
CA PHE A 160 -0.91 17.69 1.54
C PHE A 160 -1.27 18.33 0.21
N VAL A 161 -1.91 19.50 0.25
CA VAL A 161 -2.23 20.26 -0.96
C VAL A 161 -0.99 21.03 -1.44
N ARG A 162 -0.66 20.87 -2.72
CA ARG A 162 0.47 21.50 -3.40
C ARG A 162 -0.02 22.54 -4.41
N SER A 163 0.88 23.39 -4.87
CA SER A 163 0.58 24.34 -5.94
C SER A 163 0.34 23.67 -7.30
N ASP A 164 0.83 22.43 -7.48
CA ASP A 164 0.77 21.66 -8.72
C ASP A 164 -0.14 20.40 -8.62
N GLY A 165 -0.90 20.29 -7.53
CA GLY A 165 -1.76 19.16 -7.26
C GLY A 165 -1.82 18.85 -5.77
N TRP A 166 -1.53 17.60 -5.42
CA TRP A 166 -1.46 17.17 -4.03
C TRP A 166 -0.47 16.02 -3.87
N SER A 167 -0.13 15.74 -2.63
CA SER A 167 0.74 14.63 -2.31
C SER A 167 0.24 13.88 -1.09
N GLY A 168 0.73 12.69 -0.90
CA GLY A 168 0.39 11.87 0.24
C GLY A 168 1.51 10.92 0.62
N GLU A 169 1.48 10.52 1.87
CA GLU A 169 2.40 9.54 2.44
C GLU A 169 1.66 8.58 3.33
N MET A 170 2.13 7.35 3.38
CA MET A 170 1.64 6.35 4.32
C MET A 170 2.77 5.48 4.83
N PHE A 171 2.59 4.97 6.04
CA PHE A 171 3.43 3.94 6.63
C PHE A 171 2.58 2.73 6.99
N LEU A 172 2.94 1.58 6.43
CA LEU A 172 2.21 0.33 6.52
C LEU A 172 3.06 -0.69 7.31
N PRO A 173 2.81 -0.90 8.62
CA PRO A 173 3.57 -1.87 9.41
C PRO A 173 3.38 -3.29 8.91
N TRP A 174 4.47 -4.05 8.75
CA TRP A 174 4.38 -5.47 8.40
C TRP A 174 3.60 -6.29 9.44
N SER A 175 3.68 -5.88 10.71
CA SER A 175 3.04 -6.59 11.82
C SER A 175 1.52 -6.65 11.76
N MET A 176 0.87 -5.73 11.02
CA MET A 176 -0.59 -5.76 10.86
C MET A 176 -1.09 -6.69 9.75
N MET A 177 -0.17 -7.19 8.91
CA MET A 177 -0.47 -8.10 7.81
C MET A 177 0.13 -9.48 8.10
N ASN A 178 -0.51 -10.52 7.59
CA ASN A 178 -0.02 -11.89 7.75
C ASN A 178 1.16 -12.18 6.81
N VAL A 179 2.31 -11.60 7.12
CA VAL A 179 3.54 -11.80 6.36
C VAL A 179 4.09 -13.20 6.67
N PRO A 180 4.29 -14.07 5.65
CA PRO A 180 4.82 -15.41 5.87
C PRO A 180 6.22 -15.39 6.48
N SER A 181 6.52 -16.34 7.38
CA SER A 181 7.84 -16.55 7.97
C SER A 181 8.77 -17.26 6.97
N VAL A 182 9.29 -16.52 6.00
CA VAL A 182 10.24 -17.01 5.01
C VAL A 182 11.53 -16.20 5.15
N LYS A 183 12.67 -16.85 5.05
CA LYS A 183 13.96 -16.16 5.02
C LYS A 183 14.31 -15.73 3.59
N GLY A 184 15.00 -14.60 3.49
CA GLY A 184 15.51 -14.08 2.21
C GLY A 184 14.53 -13.14 1.52
N PRO A 185 14.78 -12.84 0.22
CA PRO A 185 13.95 -11.94 -0.56
C PRO A 185 12.50 -12.44 -0.67
N ARG A 186 11.54 -11.50 -0.62
CA ARG A 186 10.11 -11.78 -0.78
C ARG A 186 9.62 -11.15 -2.07
N ASN A 187 8.68 -11.84 -2.71
CA ASN A 187 7.86 -11.26 -3.76
C ASN A 187 6.50 -10.89 -3.16
N ILE A 188 6.22 -9.61 -3.11
CA ILE A 188 4.95 -9.06 -2.63
C ILE A 188 4.17 -8.56 -3.84
N GLY A 189 2.95 -9.06 -4.01
CA GLY A 189 2.06 -8.53 -5.04
C GLY A 189 1.60 -7.12 -4.68
N PHE A 190 1.49 -6.23 -5.66
CA PHE A 190 0.98 -4.88 -5.41
C PHE A 190 0.23 -4.30 -6.60
N ALA A 191 -0.67 -3.38 -6.30
CA ALA A 191 -1.26 -2.44 -7.24
C ALA A 191 -1.24 -1.04 -6.64
N ALA A 192 -0.79 -0.07 -7.43
CA ALA A 192 -0.89 1.34 -7.11
C ALA A 192 -2.17 1.92 -7.71
N SER A 193 -2.84 2.82 -7.01
CA SER A 193 -4.15 3.36 -7.42
C SER A 193 -4.26 4.85 -7.13
N ARG A 194 -5.02 5.55 -7.93
CA ARG A 194 -5.39 6.95 -7.74
C ARG A 194 -6.81 7.20 -8.26
N THR A 195 -7.62 7.91 -7.50
CA THR A 195 -8.91 8.43 -7.96
C THR A 195 -8.81 9.91 -8.25
N VAL A 196 -9.28 10.32 -9.43
CA VAL A 196 -9.45 11.71 -9.84
C VAL A 196 -10.95 12.00 -9.84
N SER A 197 -11.44 12.59 -8.76
CA SER A 197 -12.87 12.76 -8.55
C SER A 197 -13.52 13.70 -9.57
N ASN A 198 -12.82 14.76 -9.94
CA ASN A 198 -13.34 15.76 -10.91
C ASN A 198 -13.70 15.16 -12.26
N THR A 199 -12.96 14.15 -12.73
CA THR A 199 -13.19 13.46 -14.00
C THR A 199 -13.90 12.12 -13.84
N ALA A 200 -14.18 11.69 -12.62
CA ALA A 200 -14.69 10.36 -12.27
C ALA A 200 -13.81 9.22 -12.80
N GLU A 201 -12.51 9.47 -12.89
CA GLU A 201 -11.53 8.48 -13.36
C GLU A 201 -10.82 7.81 -12.20
N ARG A 202 -10.43 6.55 -12.42
CA ARG A 202 -9.50 5.82 -11.56
C ARG A 202 -8.32 5.35 -12.37
N TYR A 203 -7.13 5.65 -11.89
CA TYR A 203 -5.87 5.21 -12.44
C TYR A 203 -5.34 4.04 -11.62
N GLN A 204 -4.73 3.08 -12.26
CA GLN A 204 -4.19 1.90 -11.60
C GLN A 204 -2.95 1.37 -12.31
N TRP A 205 -2.07 0.76 -11.56
CA TRP A 205 -0.92 0.02 -12.05
C TRP A 205 -0.80 -1.31 -11.28
N PRO A 206 -1.02 -2.48 -11.91
CA PRO A 206 -1.41 -2.70 -13.31
C PRO A 206 -2.84 -2.24 -13.62
N GLY A 207 -3.04 -1.78 -14.83
CA GLY A 207 -4.23 -1.02 -15.24
C GLY A 207 -5.45 -1.85 -15.63
N TYR A 208 -5.75 -2.91 -14.89
CA TYR A 208 -6.96 -3.69 -15.13
C TYR A 208 -8.23 -2.87 -14.95
N SER A 209 -9.16 -3.04 -15.89
CA SER A 209 -10.51 -2.49 -15.71
C SER A 209 -11.16 -3.01 -14.44
N TYR A 210 -11.89 -2.17 -13.74
CA TYR A 210 -12.67 -2.59 -12.55
C TYR A 210 -13.81 -3.55 -12.89
N SER A 211 -14.20 -3.66 -14.15
CA SER A 211 -15.12 -4.69 -14.63
C SER A 211 -14.45 -6.05 -14.84
N SER A 212 -13.11 -6.11 -14.84
CA SER A 212 -12.39 -7.37 -14.91
C SER A 212 -12.40 -8.06 -13.55
N ALA A 213 -12.63 -9.36 -13.53
CA ALA A 213 -12.48 -10.18 -12.33
C ALA A 213 -11.00 -10.31 -11.89
N ARG A 214 -10.06 -10.18 -12.83
CA ARG A 214 -8.62 -10.29 -12.53
C ARG A 214 -8.14 -9.09 -11.74
N PHE A 215 -7.61 -9.37 -10.56
CA PHE A 215 -6.97 -8.35 -9.73
C PHE A 215 -5.90 -8.97 -8.82
N VAL A 216 -6.29 -9.65 -7.74
CA VAL A 216 -5.35 -10.20 -6.74
C VAL A 216 -4.42 -11.25 -7.34
N THR A 217 -4.90 -12.03 -8.30
CA THR A 217 -4.12 -13.07 -9.00
C THR A 217 -3.20 -12.51 -10.08
N ALA A 218 -3.29 -11.24 -10.38
CA ALA A 218 -2.57 -10.61 -11.51
C ALA A 218 -1.94 -9.26 -11.15
N LEU A 219 -1.54 -9.09 -9.88
CA LEU A 219 -0.85 -7.90 -9.39
C LEU A 219 0.56 -7.78 -9.97
N ASN A 220 1.09 -6.57 -9.97
CA ASN A 220 2.53 -6.37 -10.10
C ASN A 220 3.26 -7.07 -8.94
N GLN A 221 4.56 -7.25 -9.08
CA GLN A 221 5.40 -7.82 -8.04
C GLN A 221 6.46 -6.83 -7.59
N MET A 222 6.65 -6.72 -6.28
CA MET A 222 7.82 -6.06 -5.71
C MET A 222 8.69 -7.06 -4.98
N LYS A 223 10.00 -7.00 -5.25
CA LYS A 223 11.01 -7.77 -4.54
C LYS A 223 11.51 -6.96 -3.38
N VAL A 224 11.36 -7.49 -2.17
CA VAL A 224 11.75 -6.82 -0.92
C VAL A 224 12.65 -7.75 -0.11
N GLU A 225 13.77 -7.24 0.37
CA GLU A 225 14.70 -7.97 1.24
C GLU A 225 14.57 -7.49 2.69
N GLY A 226 15.03 -8.31 3.64
CA GLY A 226 15.17 -7.92 5.05
C GLY A 226 13.86 -7.78 5.82
N VAL A 227 12.74 -8.24 5.28
CA VAL A 227 11.45 -8.25 5.98
C VAL A 227 11.34 -9.54 6.79
N GLU A 228 11.49 -9.44 8.09
CA GLU A 228 11.27 -10.56 9.00
C GLU A 228 10.04 -10.25 9.86
N PRO A 229 8.99 -11.08 9.81
CA PRO A 229 7.85 -10.90 10.68
C PRO A 229 8.30 -11.16 12.12
N LYS A 230 8.17 -10.17 13.00
CA LYS A 230 8.32 -10.41 14.42
C LYS A 230 7.16 -11.29 14.87
N GLN A 231 7.47 -12.47 15.39
CA GLN A 231 6.47 -13.25 16.09
C GLN A 231 6.01 -12.44 17.31
N GLN A 232 4.76 -12.00 17.29
CA GLN A 232 4.13 -11.49 18.49
C GLN A 232 3.83 -12.71 19.39
N VAL A 233 4.69 -12.94 20.36
CA VAL A 233 4.39 -13.89 21.43
C VAL A 233 3.43 -13.18 22.39
N SER A 234 2.14 -13.42 22.23
CA SER A 234 1.14 -12.98 23.20
C SER A 234 1.14 -13.96 24.36
N VAL A 235 1.77 -13.60 25.46
CA VAL A 235 1.66 -14.36 26.71
C VAL A 235 0.41 -13.88 27.43
N ILE A 236 -0.65 -14.68 27.37
CA ILE A 236 -1.84 -14.47 28.20
C ILE A 236 -1.58 -15.16 29.53
N PRO A 237 -1.33 -14.44 30.64
CA PRO A 237 -1.19 -15.08 31.94
C PRO A 237 -2.54 -15.65 32.36
N PHE A 238 -2.61 -16.96 32.50
CA PHE A 238 -3.79 -17.65 33.01
C PHE A 238 -3.56 -17.95 34.51
N ALA A 239 -4.33 -17.32 35.37
CA ALA A 239 -4.34 -17.65 36.79
C ALA A 239 -5.64 -18.37 37.12
N SER A 240 -5.57 -19.67 37.46
CA SER A 240 -6.69 -20.41 38.05
C SER A 240 -6.60 -20.39 39.55
N VAL A 241 -7.63 -19.90 40.21
CA VAL A 241 -7.79 -20.01 41.66
C VAL A 241 -8.73 -21.17 41.93
N THR A 242 -8.19 -22.27 42.44
CA THR A 242 -9.00 -23.40 42.92
C THR A 242 -9.19 -23.20 44.42
N SER A 243 -10.39 -22.96 44.87
CA SER A 243 -10.74 -22.96 46.32
C SER A 243 -11.29 -24.35 46.66
N ASP A 244 -10.52 -25.13 47.40
CA ASP A 244 -11.03 -26.35 48.04
C ASP A 244 -11.86 -25.96 49.26
N GLN A 245 -13.17 -26.12 49.16
CA GLN A 245 -14.00 -26.12 50.36
C GLN A 245 -13.98 -27.53 50.94
N ALA A 246 -13.31 -27.64 52.09
CA ALA A 246 -13.44 -28.85 52.90
C ALA A 246 -14.88 -28.92 53.44
N LEU A 247 -15.60 -30.00 53.10
CA LEU A 247 -16.85 -30.33 53.75
C LEU A 247 -16.47 -30.90 55.11
N GLU A 248 -16.84 -30.18 56.19
CA GLU A 248 -16.88 -30.75 57.52
C GLU A 248 -18.13 -31.63 57.61
N ASP A 249 -17.89 -32.93 57.83
CA ASP A 249 -18.96 -33.89 58.18
C ASP A 249 -19.26 -33.75 59.70
N ASP A 250 -20.54 -33.48 60.00
CA ASP A 250 -21.15 -33.70 61.31
C ASP A 250 -21.77 -35.09 61.41
#